data_343d5f75ab01d290906d518175775ee0
#
_entry.id   343d5f75ab01d290906d518175775ee0
#
_cell.length_a   1.000
_cell.length_b   1.000
_cell.length_c   1.000
_cell.angle_alpha   90.00
_cell.angle_beta   90.00
_cell.angle_gamma   90.00
#
_symmetry.space_group_name_H-M   'P 1'
#
loop_
_entity.id
_entity.type
_entity.pdbx_description
1 polymer ?
#
loop_
_entity_poly.entity_id
_entity_poly.type
_entity_poly.pdbx_seq_one_letter_code
_entity_poly.pdbx_strand_id
1 'polypeptide(L)'
;MRRLVSGLFHGSLALVLAAGCTPAEGGPDTRGEGEPLQQTGDPAAEPAAGAASPSTDLRPEATEGWPSARDSIPGTPWTRQDWEIFQATIRRAEREGFDTLPLGEAVAAMGRIFLGSPYVPRTLEVPGPERLVVNLRGLDCVTFVENVMALTRFSRVHGPSLLDDPTRARALYEEDLAALRYRSGEPSGYASRLHYFSEWLALNSDAGRLTLETPNLGGTVDPEMIDFMSNHADAYDQLADPTQLEAVRRVESDLNARGPRIVLEDERIAGAEDGIRTGDVIAATSTVQGLDVAHTGLAVRVDGRLHLLHAPLVGSHVVLSERPLAERILAIGSQDGIMVARPGGAWFGEGG
;
A
#
# COMPACT_ATOMS: atom_id res chain seq x y z
N MET A 1 47.27 -33.64 -2.39
CA MET A 1 47.41 -32.18 -2.11
C MET A 1 46.68 -31.41 -3.21
N ARG A 2 45.45 -31.00 -2.98
CA ARG A 2 44.71 -30.04 -3.79
C ARG A 2 44.00 -29.10 -2.83
N ARG A 3 44.37 -27.84 -2.84
CA ARG A 3 43.77 -26.79 -2.02
C ARG A 3 42.45 -26.34 -2.66
N LEU A 4 41.36 -26.48 -1.91
CA LEU A 4 40.09 -25.81 -2.18
C LEU A 4 40.20 -24.35 -1.74
N VAL A 5 39.97 -23.42 -2.68
CA VAL A 5 39.77 -22.01 -2.38
C VAL A 5 38.27 -21.79 -2.38
N SER A 6 37.73 -21.57 -1.18
CA SER A 6 36.33 -21.20 -0.97
C SER A 6 36.23 -19.67 -1.10
N GLY A 7 35.66 -19.20 -2.18
CA GLY A 7 35.34 -17.79 -2.37
C GLY A 7 33.94 -17.51 -1.83
N LEU A 8 33.88 -16.82 -0.68
CA LEU A 8 32.65 -16.25 -0.14
C LEU A 8 32.26 -15.01 -0.97
N PHE A 9 31.24 -15.15 -1.79
CA PHE A 9 30.51 -14.01 -2.32
C PHE A 9 29.45 -13.59 -1.31
N HIS A 10 29.72 -12.54 -0.56
CA HIS A 10 28.70 -11.80 0.19
C HIS A 10 28.08 -10.79 -0.76
N GLY A 11 27.03 -11.22 -1.44
CA GLY A 11 26.10 -10.30 -2.10
C GLY A 11 25.12 -9.77 -1.07
N SER A 12 25.32 -8.55 -0.57
CA SER A 12 24.32 -7.88 0.26
C SER A 12 23.12 -7.50 -0.58
N LEU A 13 22.08 -8.34 -0.57
CA LEU A 13 20.77 -8.03 -1.13
C LEU A 13 20.07 -7.08 -0.15
N ALA A 14 20.20 -5.78 -0.37
CA ALA A 14 19.44 -4.78 0.40
C ALA A 14 17.98 -4.80 -0.07
N LEU A 15 17.17 -5.64 0.56
CA LEU A 15 15.74 -5.72 0.35
C LEU A 15 15.07 -4.57 1.11
N VAL A 16 14.69 -3.51 0.41
CA VAL A 16 13.88 -2.41 1.00
C VAL A 16 12.43 -2.87 1.03
N LEU A 17 12.03 -3.44 2.15
CA LEU A 17 10.65 -3.84 2.40
C LEU A 17 9.97 -2.77 3.27
N ALA A 18 9.23 -1.86 2.63
CA ALA A 18 8.05 -1.31 3.27
C ALA A 18 7.06 -2.47 3.39
N ALA A 19 6.36 -2.61 4.51
CA ALA A 19 5.29 -3.61 4.62
C ALA A 19 4.39 -3.49 3.39
N GLY A 20 4.49 -4.45 2.47
CA GLY A 20 3.65 -4.53 1.29
C GLY A 20 4.14 -3.94 -0.04
N CYS A 21 5.34 -3.34 -0.18
CA CYS A 21 5.78 -2.81 -1.48
C CYS A 21 7.21 -3.27 -1.85
N THR A 22 7.36 -4.15 -2.82
CA THR A 22 8.66 -4.60 -3.36
C THR A 22 8.97 -3.92 -4.70
N PRO A 23 10.25 -3.57 -4.99
CA PRO A 23 10.63 -3.04 -6.29
C PRO A 23 10.70 -4.16 -7.34
N ALA A 24 10.15 -3.91 -8.53
CA ALA A 24 10.32 -4.78 -9.69
C ALA A 24 11.65 -4.45 -10.39
N GLU A 25 12.66 -5.33 -10.26
CA GLU A 25 13.85 -5.27 -11.10
C GLU A 25 13.62 -6.08 -12.38
N GLY A 26 13.60 -5.39 -13.53
CA GLY A 26 13.63 -6.02 -14.84
C GLY A 26 15.05 -6.46 -15.21
N GLY A 27 15.33 -7.76 -15.15
CA GLY A 27 16.55 -8.34 -15.69
C GLY A 27 16.42 -8.57 -17.22
N PRO A 28 17.52 -8.49 -18.00
CA PRO A 28 17.48 -8.67 -19.44
C PRO A 28 17.37 -10.15 -19.81
N ASP A 29 16.39 -10.47 -20.64
CA ASP A 29 16.21 -11.79 -21.23
C ASP A 29 17.22 -11.97 -22.38
N THR A 30 18.12 -12.95 -22.24
CA THR A 30 19.02 -13.38 -23.31
C THR A 30 18.51 -14.67 -23.93
N ARG A 31 17.90 -14.60 -25.10
CA ARG A 31 17.88 -15.74 -26.05
C ARG A 31 17.64 -15.30 -27.51
N GLY A 32 18.58 -15.69 -28.35
CA GLY A 32 18.32 -16.27 -29.67
C GLY A 32 18.60 -15.41 -30.90
N GLU A 33 19.67 -15.73 -31.51
CA GLU A 33 20.17 -15.30 -32.82
C GLU A 33 19.17 -15.39 -33.95
N GLY A 34 19.21 -14.42 -34.87
CA GLY A 34 18.57 -14.46 -36.19
C GLY A 34 18.95 -13.25 -37.02
N GLU A 35 19.65 -13.51 -38.12
CA GLU A 35 20.40 -12.63 -39.01
C GLU A 35 19.59 -11.55 -39.77
N PRO A 36 20.26 -10.63 -40.53
CA PRO A 36 19.83 -9.24 -40.71
C PRO A 36 19.17 -8.94 -42.07
N LEU A 37 18.37 -7.88 -42.11
CA LEU A 37 18.02 -7.21 -43.38
C LEU A 37 18.16 -5.68 -43.27
N GLN A 38 18.69 -5.17 -44.36
CA GLN A 38 19.34 -3.92 -44.63
C GLN A 38 18.56 -2.61 -44.45
N GLN A 39 19.35 -1.59 -44.18
CA GLN A 39 19.20 -0.14 -44.14
C GLN A 39 18.35 0.53 -45.22
N THR A 40 17.68 1.65 -44.84
CA THR A 40 17.80 2.92 -45.59
C THR A 40 17.37 4.11 -44.73
N GLY A 41 18.25 5.12 -44.59
CA GLY A 41 17.95 6.56 -44.70
C GLY A 41 17.75 7.39 -43.45
N ASP A 42 18.79 8.03 -42.99
CA ASP A 42 18.93 9.23 -42.15
C ASP A 42 18.25 10.49 -42.75
N PRO A 43 18.05 11.66 -42.06
CA PRO A 43 18.97 12.26 -41.09
C PRO A 43 18.38 13.10 -39.93
N ALA A 44 19.22 13.41 -38.99
CA ALA A 44 19.35 14.58 -38.13
C ALA A 44 19.24 14.35 -36.61
N ALA A 45 20.40 14.10 -36.04
CA ALA A 45 20.64 14.13 -34.61
C ALA A 45 21.24 15.50 -34.20
N GLU A 46 20.80 15.98 -33.02
CA GLU A 46 21.60 16.96 -32.23
C GLU A 46 21.80 16.42 -30.80
N PRO A 47 22.87 16.88 -30.07
CA PRO A 47 23.64 16.00 -29.22
C PRO A 47 23.18 15.96 -27.77
N ALA A 48 23.21 14.75 -27.18
CA ALA A 48 22.98 14.50 -25.78
C ALA A 48 24.06 15.11 -24.89
N ALA A 49 23.68 15.95 -23.95
CA ALA A 49 24.48 16.36 -22.82
C ALA A 49 24.66 15.21 -21.83
N GLY A 50 25.91 15.08 -21.35
CA GLY A 50 26.40 13.95 -20.59
C GLY A 50 25.59 13.57 -19.35
N ALA A 51 25.20 12.31 -19.32
CA ALA A 51 24.66 11.65 -18.14
C ALA A 51 25.82 11.25 -17.21
N ALA A 52 25.92 11.94 -16.08
CA ALA A 52 26.69 11.46 -14.94
C ALA A 52 25.91 10.28 -14.33
N SER A 53 26.58 9.14 -14.18
CA SER A 53 26.03 7.96 -13.48
C SER A 53 25.66 8.34 -12.05
N PRO A 54 24.44 8.07 -11.57
CA PRO A 54 24.12 8.27 -10.18
C PRO A 54 24.79 7.19 -9.35
N SER A 55 25.61 7.60 -8.40
CA SER A 55 26.19 6.74 -7.36
C SER A 55 25.06 6.13 -6.54
N THR A 56 25.07 4.80 -6.50
CA THR A 56 24.13 3.96 -5.76
C THR A 56 24.45 4.03 -4.26
N ASP A 57 23.95 5.03 -3.56
CA ASP A 57 23.79 5.00 -2.12
C ASP A 57 22.38 5.54 -1.78
N LEU A 58 21.38 4.71 -2.08
CA LEU A 58 19.98 4.96 -1.75
C LEU A 58 19.65 4.33 -0.39
N ARG A 59 20.40 4.69 0.65
CA ARG A 59 19.88 4.66 2.02
C ARG A 59 19.34 6.05 2.32
N PRO A 60 18.02 6.29 2.35
CA PRO A 60 17.52 7.42 3.08
C PRO A 60 17.88 7.16 4.54
N GLU A 61 18.64 8.05 5.13
CA GLU A 61 18.85 8.03 6.57
C GLU A 61 17.48 8.00 7.24
N ALA A 62 17.27 7.09 8.19
CA ALA A 62 15.98 6.81 8.86
C ALA A 62 15.42 8.00 9.67
N THR A 63 15.96 9.19 9.47
CA THR A 63 15.61 10.43 10.21
C THR A 63 15.02 11.54 9.34
N GLU A 64 15.03 11.46 8.01
CA GLU A 64 14.56 12.56 7.14
C GLU A 64 13.05 12.62 6.91
N GLY A 65 12.24 11.86 7.60
CA GLY A 65 10.76 11.90 7.45
C GLY A 65 9.98 12.16 8.73
N TRP A 66 10.62 12.16 9.88
CA TRP A 66 9.93 12.33 11.15
C TRP A 66 9.69 13.82 11.47
N PRO A 67 8.48 14.18 11.94
CA PRO A 67 8.22 15.56 12.34
C PRO A 67 9.20 15.98 13.43
N SER A 68 9.74 17.17 13.27
CA SER A 68 10.53 17.77 14.35
C SER A 68 9.64 17.89 15.58
N ALA A 69 10.22 17.82 16.78
CA ALA A 69 9.47 18.03 18.03
C ALA A 69 8.72 19.38 18.06
N ARG A 70 9.16 20.35 17.24
CA ARG A 70 8.52 21.67 17.10
C ARG A 70 7.22 21.63 16.29
N ASP A 71 7.05 20.65 15.41
CA ASP A 71 5.86 20.51 14.58
C ASP A 71 4.79 19.60 15.22
N SER A 72 5.17 18.78 16.18
CA SER A 72 4.26 17.88 16.88
C SER A 72 3.23 18.64 17.72
N ILE A 73 1.99 18.16 17.73
CA ILE A 73 0.95 18.60 18.67
C ILE A 73 1.11 17.78 19.95
N PRO A 74 1.49 18.38 21.09
CA PRO A 74 1.82 17.66 22.32
C PRO A 74 0.70 16.71 22.76
N GLY A 75 1.08 15.48 23.14
CA GLY A 75 0.15 14.47 23.66
C GLY A 75 -0.74 13.82 22.59
N THR A 76 -0.45 14.01 21.31
CA THR A 76 -1.21 13.42 20.19
C THR A 76 -0.28 12.82 19.14
N PRO A 77 -0.78 11.92 18.25
CA PRO A 77 0.00 11.40 17.12
C PRO A 77 0.10 12.41 15.95
N TRP A 78 -0.38 13.64 16.10
CA TRP A 78 -0.49 14.64 15.05
C TRP A 78 0.69 15.60 14.99
N THR A 79 1.00 16.04 13.76
CA THR A 79 1.71 17.30 13.54
C THR A 79 0.75 18.41 13.14
N ARG A 80 1.22 19.68 13.23
CA ARG A 80 0.40 20.82 12.76
C ARG A 80 0.12 20.70 11.27
N GLN A 81 1.11 20.29 10.48
CA GLN A 81 0.95 20.12 9.05
C GLN A 81 -0.04 18.99 8.70
N ASP A 82 -0.01 17.84 9.41
CA ASP A 82 -1.01 16.78 9.20
C ASP A 82 -2.41 17.28 9.53
N TRP A 83 -2.54 18.07 10.60
CA TRP A 83 -3.83 18.67 10.96
C TRP A 83 -4.33 19.67 9.90
N GLU A 84 -3.46 20.51 9.34
CA GLU A 84 -3.80 21.43 8.24
C GLU A 84 -4.24 20.69 6.99
N ILE A 85 -3.52 19.61 6.59
CA ILE A 85 -3.89 18.76 5.46
C ILE A 85 -5.25 18.11 5.72
N PHE A 86 -5.46 17.55 6.91
CA PHE A 86 -6.74 16.94 7.30
C PHE A 86 -7.90 17.94 7.14
N GLN A 87 -7.78 19.13 7.73
CA GLN A 87 -8.82 20.16 7.65
C GLN A 87 -9.08 20.59 6.19
N ALA A 88 -8.03 20.80 5.41
CA ALA A 88 -8.14 21.18 4.01
C ALA A 88 -8.85 20.10 3.19
N THR A 89 -8.53 18.82 3.46
CA THR A 89 -9.13 17.66 2.82
C THR A 89 -10.62 17.55 3.12
N ILE A 90 -11.02 17.64 4.39
CA ILE A 90 -12.44 17.56 4.79
C ILE A 90 -13.26 18.74 4.22
N ARG A 91 -12.72 19.96 4.29
CA ARG A 91 -13.39 21.12 3.68
C ARG A 91 -13.49 21.03 2.15
N ARG A 92 -12.51 20.39 1.51
CA ARG A 92 -12.57 20.14 0.05
C ARG A 92 -13.64 19.10 -0.27
N ALA A 93 -13.68 17.99 0.48
CA ALA A 93 -14.70 16.95 0.31
C ALA A 93 -16.12 17.53 0.44
N GLU A 94 -16.35 18.42 1.41
CA GLU A 94 -17.64 19.13 1.54
C GLU A 94 -17.96 19.99 0.31
N ARG A 95 -17.02 20.87 -0.08
CA ARG A 95 -17.25 21.77 -1.22
C ARG A 95 -17.53 21.04 -2.53
N GLU A 96 -16.93 19.85 -2.70
CA GLU A 96 -17.09 19.00 -3.88
C GLU A 96 -18.21 17.96 -3.72
N GLY A 97 -18.93 17.96 -2.58
CA GLY A 97 -20.11 17.12 -2.34
C GLY A 97 -19.83 15.63 -2.24
N PHE A 98 -18.69 15.21 -1.64
CA PHE A 98 -18.31 13.80 -1.58
C PHE A 98 -19.25 12.95 -0.72
N ASP A 99 -19.95 13.56 0.23
CA ASP A 99 -20.98 12.93 1.06
C ASP A 99 -22.20 12.46 0.27
N THR A 100 -22.46 13.09 -0.89
CA THR A 100 -23.60 12.77 -1.77
C THR A 100 -23.25 11.79 -2.90
N LEU A 101 -21.96 11.51 -3.11
CA LEU A 101 -21.51 10.56 -4.12
C LEU A 101 -21.84 9.12 -3.71
N PRO A 102 -22.04 8.18 -4.65
CA PRO A 102 -21.95 6.75 -4.36
C PRO A 102 -20.65 6.43 -3.63
N LEU A 103 -20.67 5.52 -2.66
CA LEU A 103 -19.54 5.29 -1.75
C LEU A 103 -18.20 5.07 -2.47
N GLY A 104 -18.18 4.20 -3.49
CA GLY A 104 -16.94 3.94 -4.23
C GLY A 104 -16.40 5.19 -4.95
N GLU A 105 -17.29 6.03 -5.50
CA GLU A 105 -16.89 7.29 -6.11
C GLU A 105 -16.37 8.29 -5.07
N ALA A 106 -16.95 8.33 -3.88
CA ALA A 106 -16.47 9.15 -2.76
C ALA A 106 -15.06 8.72 -2.31
N VAL A 107 -14.81 7.40 -2.19
CA VAL A 107 -13.50 6.83 -1.86
C VAL A 107 -12.47 7.21 -2.93
N ALA A 108 -12.80 7.04 -4.21
CA ALA A 108 -11.91 7.39 -5.30
C ALA A 108 -11.65 8.91 -5.37
N ALA A 109 -12.68 9.74 -5.16
CA ALA A 109 -12.55 11.19 -5.12
C ALA A 109 -11.65 11.64 -3.96
N MET A 110 -11.81 11.04 -2.77
CA MET A 110 -10.95 11.27 -1.61
C MET A 110 -9.49 10.89 -1.92
N GLY A 111 -9.26 9.73 -2.53
CA GLY A 111 -7.93 9.30 -2.93
C GLY A 111 -7.28 10.25 -3.94
N ARG A 112 -8.04 10.81 -4.88
CA ARG A 112 -7.56 11.78 -5.87
C ARG A 112 -7.08 13.11 -5.26
N ILE A 113 -7.53 13.47 -4.04
CA ILE A 113 -7.00 14.65 -3.34
C ILE A 113 -5.49 14.51 -3.10
N PHE A 114 -5.01 13.29 -2.92
CA PHE A 114 -3.60 13.00 -2.63
C PHE A 114 -2.72 12.83 -3.89
N LEU A 115 -3.26 12.99 -5.09
CA LEU A 115 -2.43 12.95 -6.31
C LEU A 115 -1.27 13.95 -6.21
N GLY A 116 -0.04 13.45 -6.46
CA GLY A 116 1.19 14.23 -6.32
C GLY A 116 1.75 14.30 -4.90
N SER A 117 1.07 13.74 -3.87
CA SER A 117 1.64 13.61 -2.52
C SER A 117 2.86 12.69 -2.54
N PRO A 118 3.94 13.01 -1.80
CA PRO A 118 5.15 12.20 -1.79
C PRO A 118 4.91 10.75 -1.36
N TYR A 119 5.57 9.79 -2.04
CA TYR A 119 5.75 8.46 -1.49
C TYR A 119 6.83 8.49 -0.41
N VAL A 120 6.52 8.00 0.78
CA VAL A 120 7.48 7.88 1.88
C VAL A 120 7.35 6.49 2.49
N PRO A 121 8.39 5.63 2.36
CA PRO A 121 8.35 4.29 2.92
C PRO A 121 8.51 4.30 4.43
N ARG A 122 8.03 3.23 5.09
CA ARG A 122 8.29 2.98 6.52
C ARG A 122 7.80 4.07 7.48
N THR A 123 6.78 4.84 7.10
CA THR A 123 6.24 5.91 7.94
C THR A 123 5.65 5.43 9.27
N LEU A 124 5.37 4.12 9.38
CA LEU A 124 4.88 3.48 10.60
C LEU A 124 5.99 2.85 11.45
N GLU A 125 7.22 2.77 10.95
CA GLU A 125 8.37 2.18 11.67
C GLU A 125 9.00 3.21 12.62
N VAL A 126 8.27 3.54 13.71
CA VAL A 126 8.71 4.53 14.69
C VAL A 126 9.53 3.89 15.80
N PRO A 127 10.61 4.54 16.27
CA PRO A 127 11.36 4.06 17.42
C PRO A 127 10.52 3.98 18.69
N GLY A 128 10.78 2.97 19.52
CA GLY A 128 10.10 2.76 20.79
C GLY A 128 8.84 1.87 20.69
N PRO A 129 7.95 1.92 21.70
CA PRO A 129 6.73 1.14 21.69
C PRO A 129 5.82 1.48 20.51
N GLU A 130 5.10 0.45 19.99
CA GLU A 130 4.10 0.64 18.96
C GLU A 130 3.06 1.69 19.38
N ARG A 131 2.75 2.59 18.47
CA ARG A 131 1.77 3.64 18.66
C ARG A 131 1.11 4.03 17.36
N LEU A 132 -0.08 4.60 17.44
CA LEU A 132 -0.73 5.16 16.27
C LEU A 132 0.12 6.31 15.69
N VAL A 133 0.33 6.26 14.39
CA VAL A 133 0.96 7.32 13.60
C VAL A 133 -0.08 7.91 12.67
N VAL A 134 -0.24 9.23 12.71
CA VAL A 134 -0.99 10.00 11.72
C VAL A 134 0.01 10.71 10.82
N ASN A 135 0.00 10.37 9.53
CA ASN A 135 0.85 11.01 8.53
C ASN A 135 0.06 11.16 7.22
N LEU A 136 -0.21 12.41 6.86
CA LEU A 136 -0.89 12.80 5.61
C LEU A 136 0.05 13.51 4.63
N ARG A 137 1.30 13.76 5.02
CA ARG A 137 2.30 14.49 4.23
C ARG A 137 3.05 13.60 3.25
N GLY A 138 3.18 12.31 3.59
CA GLY A 138 3.86 11.32 2.77
C GLY A 138 3.30 9.94 3.07
N LEU A 139 3.01 9.18 2.03
CA LEU A 139 2.24 7.96 2.10
C LEU A 139 2.97 6.83 1.38
N ASP A 140 2.92 5.63 1.92
CA ASP A 140 3.15 4.40 1.18
C ASP A 140 1.82 3.81 0.67
N CYS A 141 1.85 2.68 -0.01
CA CYS A 141 0.66 2.09 -0.61
C CYS A 141 -0.40 1.70 0.43
N VAL A 142 0.00 1.20 1.60
CA VAL A 142 -0.91 0.79 2.67
C VAL A 142 -1.49 2.00 3.38
N THR A 143 -0.63 2.92 3.83
CA THR A 143 -1.07 4.13 4.53
C THR A 143 -1.91 5.04 3.64
N PHE A 144 -1.70 5.02 2.31
CA PHE A 144 -2.58 5.68 1.35
C PHE A 144 -4.02 5.15 1.44
N VAL A 145 -4.21 3.82 1.34
CA VAL A 145 -5.54 3.20 1.41
C VAL A 145 -6.18 3.46 2.77
N GLU A 146 -5.47 3.24 3.88
CA GLU A 146 -5.99 3.45 5.23
C GLU A 146 -6.46 4.89 5.45
N ASN A 147 -5.62 5.89 5.11
CA ASN A 147 -5.97 7.29 5.28
C ASN A 147 -7.16 7.70 4.39
N VAL A 148 -7.22 7.22 3.14
CA VAL A 148 -8.35 7.52 2.24
C VAL A 148 -9.65 6.95 2.81
N MET A 149 -9.63 5.72 3.32
CA MET A 149 -10.80 5.08 3.94
C MET A 149 -11.28 5.86 5.18
N ALA A 150 -10.36 6.18 6.11
CA ALA A 150 -10.67 6.92 7.33
C ALA A 150 -11.18 8.34 7.04
N LEU A 151 -10.55 9.06 6.10
CA LEU A 151 -10.99 10.40 5.67
C LEU A 151 -12.36 10.38 5.00
N THR A 152 -12.63 9.38 4.15
CA THR A 152 -13.94 9.22 3.51
C THR A 152 -15.02 9.00 4.56
N ARG A 153 -14.77 8.10 5.53
CA ARG A 153 -15.68 7.87 6.64
C ARG A 153 -15.92 9.15 7.44
N PHE A 154 -14.84 9.84 7.84
CA PHE A 154 -14.95 11.07 8.61
C PHE A 154 -15.81 12.11 7.89
N SER A 155 -15.58 12.33 6.60
CA SER A 155 -16.33 13.28 5.78
C SER A 155 -17.83 12.96 5.71
N ARG A 156 -18.19 11.67 5.55
CA ARG A 156 -19.57 11.22 5.38
C ARG A 156 -20.35 11.13 6.70
N VAL A 157 -19.69 10.71 7.78
CA VAL A 157 -20.34 10.45 9.08
C VAL A 157 -20.34 11.66 9.98
N HIS A 158 -19.25 12.44 9.98
CA HIS A 158 -19.09 13.54 10.92
C HIS A 158 -19.19 14.90 10.25
N GLY A 159 -18.71 15.01 9.02
CA GLY A 159 -18.75 16.25 8.26
C GLY A 159 -17.81 17.34 8.78
N PRO A 160 -17.77 18.50 8.08
CA PRO A 160 -16.81 19.57 8.36
C PRO A 160 -17.13 20.39 9.61
N SER A 161 -18.38 20.38 10.09
CA SER A 161 -18.76 21.09 11.33
C SER A 161 -17.98 20.61 12.55
N LEU A 162 -17.51 19.34 12.54
CA LEU A 162 -16.71 18.79 13.62
C LEU A 162 -15.29 19.42 13.69
N LEU A 163 -14.83 20.09 12.64
CA LEU A 163 -13.54 20.80 12.63
C LEU A 163 -13.51 21.99 13.61
N ASP A 164 -14.67 22.46 14.06
CA ASP A 164 -14.80 23.49 15.10
C ASP A 164 -14.45 22.96 16.52
N ASP A 165 -14.42 21.63 16.69
CA ASP A 165 -13.88 20.95 17.88
C ASP A 165 -12.64 20.09 17.48
N PRO A 166 -11.45 20.68 17.40
CA PRO A 166 -10.24 19.99 16.93
C PRO A 166 -9.87 18.76 17.77
N THR A 167 -10.19 18.76 19.05
CA THR A 167 -9.87 17.64 19.95
C THR A 167 -10.74 16.43 19.61
N ARG A 168 -12.03 16.66 19.47
CA ARG A 168 -12.98 15.59 19.11
C ARG A 168 -12.77 15.11 17.68
N ALA A 169 -12.53 16.02 16.74
CA ALA A 169 -12.26 15.66 15.35
C ALA A 169 -11.03 14.74 15.22
N ARG A 170 -9.93 15.08 15.90
CA ARG A 170 -8.73 14.23 15.91
C ARG A 170 -9.01 12.87 16.55
N ALA A 171 -9.66 12.83 17.71
CA ALA A 171 -9.96 11.59 18.40
C ALA A 171 -10.79 10.62 17.55
N LEU A 172 -11.81 11.09 16.84
CA LEU A 172 -12.65 10.26 15.97
C LEU A 172 -11.89 9.74 14.73
N TYR A 173 -11.05 10.58 14.14
CA TYR A 173 -10.19 10.14 13.05
C TYR A 173 -9.15 9.11 13.50
N GLU A 174 -8.54 9.32 14.67
CA GLU A 174 -7.59 8.37 15.29
C GLU A 174 -8.26 7.03 15.58
N GLU A 175 -9.50 7.03 16.08
CA GLU A 175 -10.30 5.82 16.31
C GLU A 175 -10.54 5.06 15.01
N ASP A 176 -11.00 5.74 13.95
CA ASP A 176 -11.24 5.14 12.65
C ASP A 176 -9.97 4.56 12.02
N LEU A 177 -8.86 5.32 12.09
CA LEU A 177 -7.58 4.88 11.54
C LEU A 177 -7.00 3.70 12.32
N ALA A 178 -7.11 3.72 13.65
CA ALA A 178 -6.66 2.62 14.49
C ALA A 178 -7.50 1.35 14.27
N ALA A 179 -8.81 1.50 14.08
CA ALA A 179 -9.71 0.40 13.76
C ALA A 179 -9.37 -0.30 12.43
N LEU A 180 -8.87 0.45 11.44
CA LEU A 180 -8.40 -0.12 10.17
C LEU A 180 -7.05 -0.82 10.28
N ARG A 181 -6.13 -0.26 11.07
CA ARG A 181 -4.70 -0.60 11.11
C ARG A 181 -4.32 -1.67 12.11
N TYR A 182 -5.05 -1.77 13.20
CA TYR A 182 -4.71 -2.66 14.31
C TYR A 182 -5.73 -3.76 14.51
N ARG A 183 -5.25 -4.96 14.84
CA ARG A 183 -6.08 -6.18 14.98
C ARG A 183 -7.23 -6.06 15.97
N SER A 184 -7.04 -5.31 17.06
CA SER A 184 -8.07 -5.02 18.05
C SER A 184 -8.56 -3.57 18.04
N GLY A 185 -8.16 -2.79 17.01
CA GLY A 185 -8.47 -1.36 16.94
C GLY A 185 -7.56 -0.48 17.81
N GLU A 186 -6.55 -1.07 18.49
CA GLU A 186 -5.64 -0.34 19.38
C GLU A 186 -4.18 -0.85 19.22
N PRO A 187 -3.17 0.05 19.30
CA PRO A 187 -1.77 -0.35 19.32
C PRO A 187 -1.44 -1.01 20.65
N SER A 188 -1.07 -2.30 20.63
CA SER A 188 -0.71 -3.09 21.81
C SER A 188 0.57 -3.90 21.59
N GLY A 189 1.57 -3.32 20.91
CA GLY A 189 2.81 -3.93 20.50
C GLY A 189 2.89 -4.10 18.98
N TYR A 190 4.10 -4.31 18.47
CA TYR A 190 4.39 -4.34 17.04
C TYR A 190 3.47 -5.31 16.27
N ALA A 191 3.29 -6.52 16.78
CA ALA A 191 2.44 -7.53 16.17
C ALA A 191 0.92 -7.22 16.23
N SER A 192 0.48 -6.15 16.92
CA SER A 192 -0.93 -5.74 16.87
C SER A 192 -1.30 -5.05 15.57
N ARG A 193 -0.32 -4.46 14.87
CA ARG A 193 -0.52 -3.87 13.56
C ARG A 193 -0.78 -4.96 12.51
N LEU A 194 -1.64 -4.68 11.56
CA LEU A 194 -1.97 -5.58 10.46
C LEU A 194 -0.89 -5.47 9.37
N HIS A 195 0.20 -6.23 9.55
CA HIS A 195 1.36 -6.16 8.66
C HIS A 195 1.12 -6.84 7.32
N TYR A 196 0.37 -7.95 7.31
CA TYR A 196 -0.03 -8.65 6.11
C TYR A 196 -1.33 -8.07 5.55
N PHE A 197 -1.30 -7.65 4.29
CA PHE A 197 -2.45 -6.95 3.74
C PHE A 197 -3.63 -7.88 3.47
N SER A 198 -3.42 -9.16 3.25
CA SER A 198 -4.50 -10.15 3.20
C SER A 198 -5.21 -10.30 4.55
N GLU A 199 -4.48 -10.20 5.68
CA GLU A 199 -5.07 -10.14 7.01
C GLU A 199 -5.85 -8.84 7.21
N TRP A 200 -5.28 -7.70 6.74
CA TRP A 200 -5.96 -6.41 6.77
C TRP A 200 -7.31 -6.47 6.05
N LEU A 201 -7.36 -7.07 4.85
CA LEU A 201 -8.60 -7.29 4.11
C LEU A 201 -9.59 -8.17 4.89
N ALA A 202 -9.12 -9.30 5.41
CA ALA A 202 -9.95 -10.27 6.11
C ALA A 202 -10.57 -9.68 7.38
N LEU A 203 -9.77 -9.06 8.26
CA LEU A 203 -10.27 -8.52 9.53
C LEU A 203 -11.14 -7.27 9.34
N ASN A 204 -10.85 -6.43 8.35
CA ASN A 204 -11.73 -5.32 8.02
C ASN A 204 -13.03 -5.79 7.36
N SER A 205 -13.02 -6.94 6.66
CA SER A 205 -14.24 -7.59 6.18
C SER A 205 -15.07 -8.21 7.30
N ASP A 206 -14.43 -8.93 8.22
CA ASP A 206 -15.09 -9.50 9.41
C ASP A 206 -15.78 -8.42 10.25
N ALA A 207 -15.18 -7.24 10.30
CA ALA A 207 -15.73 -6.07 11.01
C ALA A 207 -16.77 -5.27 10.19
N GLY A 208 -17.15 -5.74 9.00
CA GLY A 208 -18.14 -5.08 8.14
C GLY A 208 -17.69 -3.77 7.48
N ARG A 209 -16.38 -3.46 7.52
CA ARG A 209 -15.80 -2.27 6.87
C ARG A 209 -15.60 -2.46 5.37
N LEU A 210 -15.43 -3.73 4.98
CA LEU A 210 -15.21 -4.17 3.58
C LEU A 210 -16.09 -5.40 3.29
N THR A 211 -16.24 -5.71 2.02
CA THR A 211 -16.74 -7.00 1.50
C THR A 211 -15.71 -7.56 0.55
N LEU A 212 -15.27 -8.81 0.78
CA LEU A 212 -14.33 -9.48 -0.14
C LEU A 212 -15.07 -9.85 -1.42
N GLU A 213 -14.66 -9.28 -2.54
CA GLU A 213 -15.29 -9.50 -3.84
C GLU A 213 -14.55 -10.53 -4.71
N THR A 214 -13.32 -10.86 -4.38
CA THR A 214 -12.50 -11.81 -5.17
C THR A 214 -13.19 -13.13 -5.47
N PRO A 215 -13.94 -13.77 -4.52
CA PRO A 215 -14.68 -14.98 -4.83
C PRO A 215 -15.77 -14.78 -5.90
N ASN A 216 -16.46 -13.63 -5.86
CA ASN A 216 -17.53 -13.29 -6.81
C ASN A 216 -16.99 -12.99 -8.22
N LEU A 217 -15.70 -12.63 -8.32
CA LEU A 217 -14.99 -12.38 -9.57
C LEU A 217 -14.41 -13.66 -10.19
N GLY A 218 -14.63 -14.81 -9.58
CA GLY A 218 -14.11 -16.09 -10.02
C GLY A 218 -12.67 -16.34 -9.59
N GLY A 219 -12.24 -15.76 -8.48
CA GLY A 219 -10.93 -16.04 -7.88
C GLY A 219 -10.77 -17.52 -7.50
N THR A 220 -9.53 -17.95 -7.45
CA THR A 220 -9.12 -19.33 -7.13
C THR A 220 -8.39 -19.37 -5.79
N VAL A 221 -8.31 -20.56 -5.22
CA VAL A 221 -7.60 -20.80 -3.95
C VAL A 221 -6.11 -20.65 -4.15
N ASP A 222 -5.49 -19.77 -3.35
CA ASP A 222 -4.06 -19.67 -3.20
C ASP A 222 -3.62 -20.38 -1.91
N PRO A 223 -2.92 -21.52 -1.99
CA PRO A 223 -2.53 -22.31 -0.83
C PRO A 223 -1.21 -21.86 -0.21
N GLU A 224 -0.58 -20.81 -0.70
CA GLU A 224 0.74 -20.40 -0.24
C GLU A 224 0.71 -19.96 1.23
N MET A 225 1.71 -20.45 1.99
CA MET A 225 1.87 -20.09 3.41
C MET A 225 2.43 -18.70 3.55
N ILE A 226 1.97 -17.98 4.55
CA ILE A 226 2.46 -16.65 4.92
C ILE A 226 3.43 -16.78 6.08
N ASP A 227 4.71 -16.43 5.86
CA ASP A 227 5.77 -16.50 6.86
C ASP A 227 6.94 -15.55 6.58
N PHE A 228 6.70 -14.56 5.70
CA PHE A 228 7.75 -13.68 5.20
C PHE A 228 8.47 -12.92 6.32
N MET A 229 7.74 -12.28 7.24
CA MET A 229 8.34 -11.42 8.27
C MET A 229 9.21 -12.23 9.25
N SER A 230 8.74 -13.41 9.68
CA SER A 230 9.51 -14.24 10.62
C SER A 230 10.75 -14.86 9.98
N ASN A 231 10.72 -15.11 8.66
CA ASN A 231 11.88 -15.61 7.90
C ASN A 231 12.86 -14.50 7.49
N HIS A 232 12.45 -13.23 7.54
CA HIS A 232 13.27 -12.07 7.20
C HIS A 232 13.30 -11.06 8.35
N ALA A 233 13.41 -11.56 9.59
CA ALA A 233 13.32 -10.74 10.80
C ALA A 233 14.39 -9.61 10.86
N ASP A 234 15.52 -9.78 10.19
CA ASP A 234 16.60 -8.80 10.06
C ASP A 234 16.22 -7.57 9.22
N ALA A 235 15.14 -7.65 8.42
CA ALA A 235 14.60 -6.52 7.68
C ALA A 235 13.73 -5.58 8.53
N TYR A 236 13.38 -5.98 9.76
CA TYR A 236 12.46 -5.28 10.64
C TYR A 236 13.11 -4.98 11.99
N ASP A 237 13.45 -3.74 12.26
CA ASP A 237 14.16 -3.32 13.49
C ASP A 237 13.45 -3.79 14.78
N GLN A 238 12.10 -3.81 14.76
CA GLN A 238 11.29 -4.25 15.91
C GLN A 238 11.41 -5.75 16.19
N LEU A 239 11.73 -6.57 15.18
CA LEU A 239 11.88 -8.03 15.33
C LEU A 239 13.25 -8.43 15.88
N ALA A 240 14.14 -7.48 16.13
CA ALA A 240 15.33 -7.72 16.95
C ALA A 240 14.97 -8.10 18.40
N ASP A 241 13.78 -7.74 18.88
CA ASP A 241 13.21 -8.23 20.13
C ASP A 241 12.59 -9.63 19.90
N PRO A 242 13.12 -10.69 20.54
CA PRO A 242 12.57 -12.04 20.40
C PRO A 242 11.09 -12.18 20.77
N THR A 243 10.58 -11.31 21.66
CA THR A 243 9.18 -11.30 22.06
C THR A 243 8.28 -10.83 20.92
N GLN A 244 8.72 -9.82 20.17
CA GLN A 244 7.99 -9.33 19.00
C GLN A 244 8.05 -10.34 17.85
N LEU A 245 9.20 -10.96 17.61
CA LEU A 245 9.35 -12.02 16.62
C LEU A 245 8.42 -13.20 16.90
N GLU A 246 8.36 -13.65 18.16
CA GLU A 246 7.47 -14.75 18.56
C GLU A 246 5.99 -14.34 18.43
N ALA A 247 5.65 -13.08 18.68
CA ALA A 247 4.31 -12.57 18.48
C ALA A 247 3.94 -12.54 16.98
N VAL A 248 4.86 -12.15 16.10
CA VAL A 248 4.64 -12.19 14.63
C VAL A 248 4.47 -13.63 14.15
N ARG A 249 5.30 -14.59 14.62
CA ARG A 249 5.12 -16.01 14.27
C ARG A 249 3.74 -16.55 14.65
N ARG A 250 3.20 -16.14 15.79
CA ARG A 250 1.81 -16.49 16.17
C ARG A 250 0.80 -15.89 15.20
N VAL A 251 0.97 -14.63 14.82
CA VAL A 251 0.11 -13.99 13.81
C VAL A 251 0.15 -14.75 12.49
N GLU A 252 1.34 -15.10 11.99
CA GLU A 252 1.50 -15.90 10.76
C GLU A 252 0.82 -17.27 10.88
N SER A 253 1.00 -17.95 12.02
CA SER A 253 0.34 -19.22 12.30
C SER A 253 -1.18 -19.10 12.31
N ASP A 254 -1.72 -18.07 12.97
CA ASP A 254 -3.15 -17.82 13.06
C ASP A 254 -3.74 -17.46 11.69
N LEU A 255 -3.02 -16.65 10.91
CA LEU A 255 -3.40 -16.27 9.55
C LEU A 255 -3.48 -17.49 8.63
N ASN A 256 -2.46 -18.35 8.66
CA ASN A 256 -2.45 -19.60 7.91
C ASN A 256 -3.55 -20.58 8.35
N ALA A 257 -3.90 -20.60 9.64
CA ALA A 257 -4.98 -21.41 10.17
C ALA A 257 -6.41 -20.95 9.76
N ARG A 258 -6.57 -19.69 9.30
CA ARG A 258 -7.83 -19.19 8.74
C ARG A 258 -8.22 -19.87 7.43
N GLY A 259 -7.29 -20.53 6.79
CA GLY A 259 -7.46 -21.17 5.49
C GLY A 259 -6.87 -20.37 4.33
N PRO A 260 -6.92 -20.94 3.13
CA PRO A 260 -6.27 -20.36 1.96
C PRO A 260 -6.97 -19.06 1.51
N ARG A 261 -6.18 -18.16 0.94
CA ARG A 261 -6.68 -16.94 0.32
C ARG A 261 -7.39 -17.26 -1.00
N ILE A 262 -8.26 -16.35 -1.42
CA ILE A 262 -8.86 -16.37 -2.76
C ILE A 262 -8.23 -15.25 -3.56
N VAL A 263 -7.61 -15.59 -4.69
CA VAL A 263 -6.87 -14.68 -5.57
C VAL A 263 -7.43 -14.75 -6.97
N LEU A 264 -7.59 -13.62 -7.62
CA LEU A 264 -7.88 -13.53 -9.05
C LEU A 264 -6.55 -13.42 -9.78
N GLU A 265 -6.18 -14.49 -10.47
CA GLU A 265 -4.92 -14.60 -11.23
C GLU A 265 -4.80 -13.48 -12.28
N ASP A 266 -3.60 -13.02 -12.55
CA ASP A 266 -3.30 -11.86 -13.38
C ASP A 266 -3.90 -11.96 -14.80
N GLU A 267 -3.84 -13.12 -15.45
CA GLU A 267 -4.41 -13.37 -16.78
C GLU A 267 -5.95 -13.27 -16.82
N ARG A 268 -6.60 -13.38 -15.66
CA ARG A 268 -8.07 -13.36 -15.51
C ARG A 268 -8.62 -11.98 -15.17
N ILE A 269 -7.77 -11.03 -14.75
CA ILE A 269 -8.20 -9.70 -14.30
C ILE A 269 -8.97 -8.97 -15.40
N ALA A 270 -8.46 -8.99 -16.64
CA ALA A 270 -9.10 -8.32 -17.79
C ALA A 270 -10.54 -8.80 -18.02
N GLY A 271 -10.79 -10.10 -17.85
CA GLY A 271 -12.13 -10.70 -18.01
C GLY A 271 -13.08 -10.40 -16.84
N ALA A 272 -12.57 -9.97 -15.70
CA ALA A 272 -13.32 -9.68 -14.49
C ALA A 272 -13.53 -8.17 -14.23
N GLU A 273 -12.97 -7.29 -15.07
CA GLU A 273 -13.02 -5.82 -14.87
C GLU A 273 -14.43 -5.28 -14.64
N ASP A 274 -15.46 -5.86 -15.27
CA ASP A 274 -16.85 -5.39 -15.13
C ASP A 274 -17.41 -5.58 -13.71
N GLY A 275 -16.89 -6.56 -12.96
CA GLY A 275 -17.27 -6.83 -11.56
C GLY A 275 -16.53 -5.96 -10.55
N ILE A 276 -15.41 -5.34 -10.95
CA ILE A 276 -14.60 -4.45 -10.10
C ILE A 276 -15.11 -3.00 -10.29
N ARG A 277 -15.37 -2.32 -9.19
CA ARG A 277 -15.95 -0.97 -9.19
C ARG A 277 -14.91 0.08 -8.81
N THR A 278 -15.14 1.31 -9.27
CA THR A 278 -14.41 2.47 -8.75
C THR A 278 -14.52 2.50 -7.22
N GLY A 279 -13.39 2.72 -6.54
CA GLY A 279 -13.30 2.75 -5.07
C GLY A 279 -13.07 1.38 -4.41
N ASP A 280 -13.11 0.27 -5.15
CA ASP A 280 -12.70 -1.03 -4.61
C ASP A 280 -11.21 -0.99 -4.25
N VAL A 281 -10.86 -1.58 -3.11
CA VAL A 281 -9.47 -1.79 -2.69
C VAL A 281 -8.88 -2.94 -3.48
N ILE A 282 -7.74 -2.70 -4.10
CA ILE A 282 -6.97 -3.68 -4.85
C ILE A 282 -5.70 -4.02 -4.08
N ALA A 283 -5.50 -5.31 -3.82
CA ALA A 283 -4.26 -5.85 -3.26
C ALA A 283 -3.62 -6.75 -4.33
N ALA A 284 -2.50 -6.30 -4.91
CA ALA A 284 -1.73 -7.08 -5.87
C ALA A 284 -0.92 -8.14 -5.12
N THR A 285 -1.17 -9.41 -5.39
CA THR A 285 -0.50 -10.55 -4.76
C THR A 285 0.96 -10.66 -5.20
N SER A 286 1.77 -11.35 -4.41
CA SER A 286 3.21 -11.39 -4.55
C SER A 286 3.69 -12.77 -5.00
N THR A 287 4.66 -12.81 -5.92
CA THR A 287 5.41 -14.03 -6.27
C THR A 287 6.56 -14.32 -5.27
N VAL A 288 6.78 -13.43 -4.29
CA VAL A 288 7.82 -13.61 -3.27
C VAL A 288 7.31 -14.57 -2.22
N GLN A 289 8.04 -15.67 -2.03
CA GLN A 289 7.65 -16.73 -1.09
C GLN A 289 7.37 -16.19 0.31
N GLY A 290 6.22 -16.55 0.87
CA GLY A 290 5.79 -16.17 2.20
C GLY A 290 5.20 -14.76 2.32
N LEU A 291 5.27 -13.93 1.26
CA LEU A 291 4.69 -12.59 1.20
C LEU A 291 3.35 -12.62 0.46
N ASP A 292 2.29 -12.21 1.10
CA ASP A 292 0.93 -12.27 0.58
C ASP A 292 0.63 -11.22 -0.50
N VAL A 293 1.00 -9.96 -0.24
CA VAL A 293 0.67 -8.79 -1.09
C VAL A 293 1.91 -7.94 -1.30
N ALA A 294 2.22 -7.68 -2.56
CA ALA A 294 3.35 -6.83 -2.97
C ALA A 294 2.98 -5.34 -3.05
N HIS A 295 1.70 -5.03 -3.30
CA HIS A 295 1.26 -3.65 -3.50
C HIS A 295 -0.24 -3.48 -3.32
N THR A 296 -0.69 -2.27 -2.97
CA THR A 296 -2.12 -1.97 -2.84
C THR A 296 -2.48 -0.59 -3.37
N GLY A 297 -3.76 -0.36 -3.62
CA GLY A 297 -4.33 0.89 -4.09
C GLY A 297 -5.85 0.80 -4.25
N LEU A 298 -6.41 1.75 -4.97
CA LEU A 298 -7.84 1.85 -5.24
C LEU A 298 -8.10 1.70 -6.73
N ALA A 299 -9.11 0.92 -7.09
CA ALA A 299 -9.59 0.84 -8.46
C ALA A 299 -10.28 2.14 -8.86
N VAL A 300 -9.96 2.64 -10.05
CA VAL A 300 -10.60 3.83 -10.63
C VAL A 300 -10.88 3.58 -12.10
N ARG A 301 -12.13 3.79 -12.53
CA ARG A 301 -12.49 3.65 -13.93
C ARG A 301 -12.22 4.95 -14.69
N VAL A 302 -11.46 4.84 -15.78
CA VAL A 302 -11.14 5.95 -16.70
C VAL A 302 -11.37 5.45 -18.12
N ASP A 303 -12.16 6.15 -18.90
CA ASP A 303 -12.49 5.83 -20.30
C ASP A 303 -12.92 4.36 -20.51
N GLY A 304 -13.68 3.84 -19.52
CA GLY A 304 -14.20 2.47 -19.55
C GLY A 304 -13.23 1.39 -19.04
N ARG A 305 -11.96 1.68 -18.80
CA ARG A 305 -10.94 0.75 -18.27
C ARG A 305 -10.64 1.02 -16.79
N LEU A 306 -10.27 -0.03 -16.07
CA LEU A 306 -9.82 0.11 -14.68
C LEU A 306 -8.35 0.51 -14.62
N HIS A 307 -8.06 1.48 -13.78
CA HIS A 307 -6.73 1.95 -13.42
C HIS A 307 -6.52 1.83 -11.92
N LEU A 308 -5.28 1.87 -11.47
CA LEU A 308 -4.92 1.84 -10.07
C LEU A 308 -4.52 3.25 -9.60
N LEU A 309 -5.25 3.77 -8.61
CA LEU A 309 -4.86 4.96 -7.86
C LEU A 309 -4.06 4.51 -6.63
N HIS A 310 -2.78 4.87 -6.56
CA HIS A 310 -1.87 4.28 -5.58
C HIS A 310 -0.66 5.18 -5.28
N ALA A 311 0.08 4.82 -4.23
CA ALA A 311 1.38 5.39 -3.89
C ALA A 311 2.48 4.37 -4.26
N PRO A 312 3.10 4.42 -5.46
CA PRO A 312 4.14 3.49 -5.88
C PRO A 312 5.50 3.88 -5.33
N LEU A 313 6.34 2.89 -5.01
CA LEU A 313 7.73 3.12 -4.62
C LEU A 313 8.53 3.78 -5.75
N VAL A 314 8.34 3.29 -6.98
CA VAL A 314 8.94 3.87 -8.18
C VAL A 314 8.02 4.98 -8.70
N GLY A 315 8.51 6.21 -8.78
CA GLY A 315 7.72 7.37 -9.19
C GLY A 315 7.53 8.42 -8.10
N SER A 316 7.81 8.08 -6.84
CA SER A 316 7.91 8.98 -5.67
C SER A 316 6.63 9.72 -5.26
N HIS A 317 5.49 9.50 -5.88
CA HIS A 317 4.26 10.25 -5.59
C HIS A 317 3.01 9.37 -5.77
N VAL A 318 1.93 9.74 -5.10
CA VAL A 318 0.60 9.17 -5.38
C VAL A 318 0.20 9.51 -6.82
N VAL A 319 -0.14 8.48 -7.59
CA VAL A 319 -0.50 8.58 -9.01
C VAL A 319 -1.70 7.72 -9.36
N LEU A 320 -2.35 8.05 -10.46
CA LEU A 320 -3.20 7.11 -11.20
C LEU A 320 -2.31 6.40 -12.22
N SER A 321 -2.36 5.07 -12.26
CA SER A 321 -1.52 4.29 -13.16
C SER A 321 -1.77 4.67 -14.63
N GLU A 322 -0.71 4.78 -15.41
CA GLU A 322 -0.81 5.06 -16.85
C GLU A 322 -1.44 3.89 -17.60
N ARG A 323 -1.07 2.65 -17.22
CA ARG A 323 -1.63 1.43 -17.80
C ARG A 323 -2.89 1.02 -17.05
N PRO A 324 -3.88 0.45 -17.73
CA PRO A 324 -4.99 -0.23 -17.08
C PRO A 324 -4.51 -1.30 -16.09
N LEU A 325 -5.33 -1.58 -15.05
CA LEU A 325 -4.99 -2.46 -13.94
C LEU A 325 -4.48 -3.84 -14.41
N ALA A 326 -5.21 -4.51 -15.29
CA ALA A 326 -4.83 -5.84 -15.77
C ALA A 326 -3.47 -5.83 -16.48
N GLU A 327 -3.24 -4.85 -17.36
CA GLU A 327 -1.98 -4.70 -18.10
C GLU A 327 -0.81 -4.33 -17.16
N ARG A 328 -1.11 -3.57 -16.10
CA ARG A 328 -0.12 -3.19 -15.09
C ARG A 328 0.34 -4.40 -14.28
N ILE A 329 -0.59 -5.24 -13.80
CA ILE A 329 -0.25 -6.44 -13.02
C ILE A 329 0.57 -7.40 -13.87
N LEU A 330 0.12 -7.73 -15.09
CA LEU A 330 0.86 -8.59 -16.01
C LEU A 330 2.28 -8.09 -16.35
N ALA A 331 2.52 -6.78 -16.30
CA ALA A 331 3.83 -6.21 -16.61
C ALA A 331 4.83 -6.25 -15.44
N ILE A 332 4.39 -6.64 -14.23
CA ILE A 332 5.21 -6.65 -13.02
C ILE A 332 5.46 -8.09 -12.57
N GLY A 333 6.62 -8.65 -12.91
CA GLY A 333 6.95 -10.06 -12.66
C GLY A 333 6.97 -10.50 -11.19
N SER A 334 6.90 -9.56 -10.24
CA SER A 334 6.74 -9.85 -8.81
C SER A 334 5.27 -9.86 -8.34
N GLN A 335 4.30 -9.72 -9.26
CA GLN A 335 2.87 -9.76 -9.00
C GLN A 335 2.22 -10.82 -9.89
N ASP A 336 1.34 -11.65 -9.34
CA ASP A 336 0.72 -12.79 -10.01
C ASP A 336 -0.81 -12.79 -9.96
N GLY A 337 -1.42 -11.77 -9.36
CA GLY A 337 -2.86 -11.63 -9.27
C GLY A 337 -3.30 -10.48 -8.39
N ILE A 338 -4.57 -10.48 -8.04
CA ILE A 338 -5.16 -9.48 -7.14
C ILE A 338 -6.16 -10.11 -6.17
N MET A 339 -6.27 -9.49 -4.99
CA MET A 339 -7.46 -9.57 -4.14
C MET A 339 -8.24 -8.27 -4.25
N VAL A 340 -9.56 -8.35 -4.23
CA VAL A 340 -10.48 -7.21 -4.38
C VAL A 340 -11.41 -7.15 -3.19
N ALA A 341 -11.49 -5.97 -2.56
CA ALA A 341 -12.44 -5.73 -1.48
C ALA A 341 -13.18 -4.41 -1.70
N ARG A 342 -14.48 -4.43 -1.45
CA ARG A 342 -15.39 -3.28 -1.63
C ARG A 342 -15.66 -2.61 -0.29
N PRO A 343 -15.56 -1.27 -0.18
CA PRO A 343 -15.97 -0.54 1.00
C PRO A 343 -17.40 -0.86 1.43
N GLY A 344 -17.60 -1.19 2.72
CA GLY A 344 -18.88 -1.58 3.29
C GLY A 344 -19.69 -0.36 3.72
N GLY A 345 -20.88 -0.16 3.12
CA GLY A 345 -21.68 1.06 3.29
C GLY A 345 -22.06 1.40 4.74
N ALA A 346 -22.36 0.39 5.56
CA ALA A 346 -22.76 0.63 6.96
C ALA A 346 -21.66 1.33 7.78
N TRP A 347 -20.40 0.99 7.57
CA TRP A 347 -19.29 1.64 8.26
C TRP A 347 -19.13 3.12 7.82
N PHE A 348 -19.52 3.45 6.60
CA PHE A 348 -19.48 4.80 6.05
C PHE A 348 -20.78 5.59 6.24
N GLY A 349 -21.71 5.10 7.09
CA GLY A 349 -22.96 5.79 7.39
C GLY A 349 -24.09 5.55 6.39
N GLU A 350 -23.94 4.60 5.46
CA GLU A 350 -25.04 4.22 4.58
C GLU A 350 -26.00 3.22 5.31
N GLY A 351 -27.29 3.52 5.33
CA GLY A 351 -28.31 2.61 5.85
C GLY A 351 -28.71 2.85 7.32
N GLY A 352 -28.48 4.07 7.85
CA GLY A 352 -29.07 4.55 9.11
C GLY A 352 -30.50 5.09 8.91
#